data_2691377159ea2ca0c2a738195f6433fd
#
_entry.id   2691377159ea2ca0c2a738195f6433fd
#
_cell.length_a   1.000
_cell.length_b   1.000
_cell.length_c   1.000
_cell.angle_alpha   90.00
_cell.angle_beta   90.00
_cell.angle_gamma   90.00
#
_symmetry.space_group_name_H-M   'P 1'
#
loop_
_entity.id
_entity.type
_entity.pdbx_description
1 polymer ?
#
loop_
_entity_poly.entity_id
_entity_poly.type
_entity_poly.pdbx_seq_one_letter_code
_entity_poly.pdbx_strand_id
1 'polypeptide(L)'
;VGSEMCIRDRLCSIGQTVLISNYQKYFKLIDFFSRHTKKRMGVIMGASTLVEIFNEKYYRDLNGGILEAFGILFSRDLKILLYPWKDEESGELWTSTTTPIHPRLKPLYEYLAFNKRIADIHDYDPDVLSIFSRKALESIKSGGEEWIEMVPDFVDRIIKENCLFGFCGVSKPEKTH
;
A
#
# COMPACT_ATOMS: atom_id res chain seq x y z
N VAL A 1 -17.12 3.30 -5.00
CA VAL A 1 -17.19 2.73 -6.38
C VAL A 1 -16.67 3.72 -7.42
N GLY A 2 -16.92 5.03 -7.30
CA GLY A 2 -16.48 6.02 -8.30
C GLY A 2 -14.98 6.29 -8.32
N SER A 3 -14.33 6.45 -7.15
CA SER A 3 -12.90 6.78 -7.05
C SER A 3 -11.98 5.63 -7.48
N GLU A 4 -12.36 4.38 -7.20
CA GLU A 4 -11.58 3.20 -7.57
C GLU A 4 -11.55 2.99 -9.10
N MET A 5 -12.66 3.27 -9.78
CA MET A 5 -12.70 3.21 -11.25
C MET A 5 -11.82 4.28 -11.89
N CYS A 6 -11.76 5.48 -11.32
CA CYS A 6 -10.89 6.55 -11.80
C CYS A 6 -9.40 6.17 -11.64
N ILE A 7 -9.01 5.58 -10.51
CA ILE A 7 -7.63 5.11 -10.28
C ILE A 7 -7.27 4.02 -11.30
N ARG A 8 -8.14 3.03 -11.51
CA ARG A 8 -7.94 1.98 -12.51
C ARG A 8 -7.71 2.58 -13.91
N ASP A 9 -8.59 3.47 -14.35
CA ASP A 9 -8.53 4.03 -15.70
C ASP A 9 -7.24 4.82 -15.92
N ARG A 10 -6.76 5.52 -14.89
CA ARG A 10 -5.48 6.25 -14.95
C ARG A 10 -4.28 5.31 -15.00
N LEU A 11 -4.24 4.29 -14.17
CA LEU A 11 -3.16 3.30 -14.21
C LEU A 11 -3.14 2.57 -15.56
N CYS A 12 -4.31 2.25 -16.12
CA CYS A 12 -4.41 1.68 -17.46
C CYS A 12 -3.92 2.65 -18.54
N SER A 13 -4.20 3.95 -18.42
CA SER A 13 -3.78 4.95 -19.40
C SER A 13 -2.26 5.13 -19.50
N ILE A 14 -1.51 4.80 -18.45
CA ILE A 14 -0.04 4.78 -18.45
C ILE A 14 0.53 3.38 -18.76
N GLY A 15 -0.28 2.47 -19.30
CA GLY A 15 0.14 1.15 -19.76
C GLY A 15 0.21 0.08 -18.67
N GLN A 16 -0.30 0.33 -17.46
CA GLN A 16 -0.34 -0.66 -16.39
C GLN A 16 -1.55 -1.59 -16.52
N THR A 17 -1.35 -2.87 -16.21
CA THR A 17 -2.47 -3.82 -16.09
C THR A 17 -3.02 -3.75 -14.69
N VAL A 18 -4.30 -3.44 -14.55
CA VAL A 18 -4.97 -3.29 -13.26
C VAL A 18 -5.98 -4.39 -13.03
N LEU A 19 -5.86 -5.08 -11.91
CA LEU A 19 -6.84 -6.04 -11.42
C LEU A 19 -7.56 -5.43 -10.22
N ILE A 20 -8.88 -5.36 -10.28
CA ILE A 20 -9.72 -4.98 -9.13
C ILE A 20 -10.16 -6.26 -8.43
N SER A 21 -9.96 -6.32 -7.13
CA SER A 21 -10.26 -7.50 -6.32
C SER A 21 -10.89 -7.06 -5.00
N ASN A 22 -11.75 -7.91 -4.44
CA ASN A 22 -12.31 -7.72 -3.10
C ASN A 22 -11.61 -8.57 -2.02
N TYR A 23 -10.46 -9.18 -2.34
CA TYR A 23 -9.65 -9.87 -1.35
C TYR A 23 -9.02 -8.89 -0.38
N GLN A 24 -9.42 -8.94 0.88
CA GLN A 24 -8.89 -8.07 1.93
C GLN A 24 -7.62 -8.65 2.60
N LYS A 25 -7.38 -9.95 2.46
CA LYS A 25 -6.24 -10.65 3.08
C LYS A 25 -5.28 -11.12 2.00
N TYR A 26 -4.01 -10.75 2.12
CA TYR A 26 -2.97 -11.05 1.12
C TYR A 26 -2.86 -12.54 0.81
N PHE A 27 -2.90 -13.42 1.82
CA PHE A 27 -2.78 -14.85 1.59
C PHE A 27 -3.92 -15.40 0.69
N LYS A 28 -5.15 -14.86 0.80
CA LYS A 28 -6.27 -15.25 -0.08
C LYS A 28 -6.06 -14.78 -1.51
N LEU A 29 -5.52 -13.56 -1.68
CA LEU A 29 -5.21 -13.04 -3.00
C LEU A 29 -4.09 -13.86 -3.67
N ILE A 30 -3.05 -14.20 -2.92
CA ILE A 30 -1.93 -15.00 -3.43
C ILE A 30 -2.37 -16.45 -3.72
N ASP A 31 -3.21 -17.04 -2.87
CA ASP A 31 -3.79 -18.35 -3.17
C ASP A 31 -4.55 -18.34 -4.50
N PHE A 32 -5.37 -17.30 -4.72
CA PHE A 32 -6.06 -17.13 -6.00
C PHE A 32 -5.06 -17.07 -7.17
N PHE A 33 -4.06 -16.19 -7.13
CA PHE A 33 -3.08 -16.08 -8.21
C PHE A 33 -2.28 -17.36 -8.39
N SER A 34 -1.93 -18.07 -7.33
CA SER A 34 -1.13 -19.29 -7.40
C SER A 34 -1.83 -20.44 -8.13
N ARG A 35 -3.15 -20.37 -8.25
CA ARG A 35 -3.94 -21.31 -9.06
C ARG A 35 -3.91 -20.98 -10.56
N HIS A 36 -3.64 -19.71 -10.91
CA HIS A 36 -3.68 -19.23 -12.29
C HIS A 36 -2.30 -19.02 -12.93
N THR A 37 -1.24 -18.94 -12.13
CA THR A 37 0.11 -18.75 -12.64
C THR A 37 1.14 -19.55 -11.84
N LYS A 38 2.19 -20.01 -12.53
CA LYS A 38 3.39 -20.60 -11.92
C LYS A 38 4.58 -19.65 -11.89
N LYS A 39 4.38 -18.40 -12.34
CA LYS A 39 5.44 -17.37 -12.31
C LYS A 39 5.77 -16.99 -10.88
N ARG A 40 7.00 -16.50 -10.69
CA ARG A 40 7.40 -15.87 -9.42
C ARG A 40 6.52 -14.66 -9.14
N MET A 41 6.18 -14.46 -7.88
CA MET A 41 5.36 -13.34 -7.45
C MET A 41 6.13 -12.47 -6.45
N GLY A 42 6.04 -11.16 -6.64
CA GLY A 42 6.49 -10.18 -5.67
C GLY A 42 5.29 -9.37 -5.18
N VAL A 43 5.20 -9.15 -3.88
CA VAL A 43 4.23 -8.23 -3.29
C VAL A 43 4.98 -7.04 -2.73
N ILE A 44 4.73 -5.87 -3.29
CA ILE A 44 5.28 -4.61 -2.78
C ILE A 44 4.34 -4.09 -1.71
N MET A 45 4.89 -3.74 -0.55
CA MET A 45 4.14 -3.12 0.54
C MET A 45 5.03 -2.22 1.40
N GLY A 46 4.41 -1.27 2.09
CA GLY A 46 5.10 -0.46 3.09
C GLY A 46 5.34 -1.24 4.39
N ALA A 47 6.33 -0.80 5.18
CA ALA A 47 6.69 -1.43 6.44
C ALA A 47 5.52 -1.45 7.45
N SER A 48 4.69 -0.41 7.48
CA SER A 48 3.48 -0.37 8.31
C SER A 48 2.47 -1.47 7.95
N THR A 49 2.30 -1.75 6.65
CA THR A 49 1.45 -2.85 6.18
C THR A 49 2.03 -4.21 6.56
N LEU A 50 3.35 -4.34 6.57
CA LEU A 50 4.01 -5.57 7.01
C LEU A 50 3.72 -5.85 8.49
N VAL A 51 3.77 -4.85 9.37
CA VAL A 51 3.36 -4.98 10.78
C VAL A 51 1.92 -5.49 10.91
N GLU A 52 1.01 -4.96 10.09
CA GLU A 52 -0.38 -5.41 10.08
C GLU A 52 -0.53 -6.87 9.61
N ILE A 53 0.27 -7.33 8.64
CA ILE A 53 0.27 -8.74 8.22
C ILE A 53 0.75 -9.67 9.34
N PHE A 54 1.67 -9.21 10.18
CA PHE A 54 2.12 -9.96 11.37
C PHE A 54 1.17 -9.86 12.57
N ASN A 55 -0.05 -9.38 12.40
CA ASN A 55 -1.03 -9.30 13.46
C ASN A 55 -1.95 -10.54 13.48
N GLU A 56 -1.81 -11.38 14.51
CA GLU A 56 -2.55 -12.63 14.65
C GLU A 56 -4.07 -12.47 14.65
N LYS A 57 -4.57 -11.26 14.99
CA LYS A 57 -6.02 -11.00 15.02
C LYS A 57 -6.72 -11.28 13.68
N TYR A 58 -6.00 -11.14 12.57
CA TYR A 58 -6.56 -11.33 11.23
C TYR A 58 -6.69 -12.78 10.79
N TYR A 59 -6.16 -13.71 11.58
CA TYR A 59 -6.06 -15.14 11.24
C TYR A 59 -6.79 -16.06 12.23
N ARG A 60 -7.61 -15.50 13.12
CA ARG A 60 -8.33 -16.26 14.17
C ARG A 60 -9.33 -17.27 13.61
N ASP A 61 -9.80 -17.05 12.40
CA ASP A 61 -10.73 -17.91 11.66
C ASP A 61 -10.03 -19.09 10.96
N LEU A 62 -8.70 -19.17 11.03
CA LEU A 62 -7.93 -20.28 10.48
C LEU A 62 -7.53 -21.26 11.62
N ASN A 63 -7.62 -22.56 11.36
CA ASN A 63 -7.25 -23.57 12.32
C ASN A 63 -5.77 -23.49 12.74
N GLY A 64 -4.89 -23.21 11.79
CA GLY A 64 -3.46 -23.01 12.01
C GLY A 64 -3.07 -21.55 12.26
N GLY A 65 -4.04 -20.62 12.36
CA GLY A 65 -3.79 -19.22 12.63
C GLY A 65 -2.85 -18.56 11.61
N ILE A 66 -1.93 -17.75 12.11
CA ILE A 66 -0.95 -17.04 11.28
C ILE A 66 -0.01 -18.00 10.54
N LEU A 67 0.31 -19.17 11.09
CA LEU A 67 1.19 -20.14 10.43
C LEU A 67 0.54 -20.75 9.19
N GLU A 68 -0.75 -21.03 9.24
CA GLU A 68 -1.51 -21.49 8.07
C GLU A 68 -1.56 -20.39 7.00
N ALA A 69 -1.89 -19.16 7.37
CA ALA A 69 -1.92 -18.04 6.44
C ALA A 69 -0.56 -17.81 5.77
N PHE A 70 0.53 -17.87 6.52
CA PHE A 70 1.88 -17.68 6.01
C PHE A 70 2.37 -18.86 5.17
N GLY A 71 1.97 -20.11 5.53
CA GLY A 71 2.18 -21.28 4.69
C GLY A 71 1.55 -21.12 3.31
N ILE A 72 0.34 -20.57 3.24
CA ILE A 72 -0.34 -20.26 1.97
C ILE A 72 0.35 -19.09 1.26
N LEU A 73 0.61 -17.99 1.97
CA LEU A 73 1.23 -16.78 1.41
C LEU A 73 2.58 -17.09 0.77
N PHE A 74 3.42 -17.87 1.44
CA PHE A 74 4.76 -18.22 0.99
C PHE A 74 4.86 -19.61 0.34
N SER A 75 3.72 -20.21 -0.03
CA SER A 75 3.65 -21.57 -0.60
C SER A 75 4.43 -21.74 -1.90
N ARG A 76 4.71 -20.67 -2.61
CA ARG A 76 5.52 -20.63 -3.83
C ARG A 76 6.70 -19.69 -3.64
N ASP A 77 7.42 -19.41 -4.71
CA ASP A 77 8.55 -18.46 -4.70
C ASP A 77 8.04 -17.00 -4.64
N LEU A 78 7.22 -16.72 -3.59
CA LEU A 78 6.76 -15.37 -3.30
C LEU A 78 7.80 -14.63 -2.49
N LYS A 79 8.02 -13.35 -2.84
CA LYS A 79 8.80 -12.39 -2.06
C LYS A 79 7.93 -11.19 -1.68
N ILE A 80 8.08 -10.71 -0.46
CA ILE A 80 7.64 -9.40 -0.05
C ILE A 80 8.79 -8.42 -0.31
N LEU A 81 8.51 -7.40 -1.11
CA LEU A 81 9.43 -6.29 -1.39
C LEU A 81 8.95 -5.11 -0.54
N LEU A 82 9.75 -4.79 0.46
CA LEU A 82 9.40 -3.81 1.47
C LEU A 82 9.79 -2.42 1.01
N TYR A 83 8.81 -1.56 0.83
CA TYR A 83 9.05 -0.14 0.62
C TYR A 83 9.29 0.50 1.99
N PRO A 84 10.41 1.22 2.19
CA PRO A 84 10.69 1.86 3.46
C PRO A 84 9.57 2.82 3.86
N TRP A 85 9.34 2.94 5.15
CA TRP A 85 8.34 3.84 5.69
C TRP A 85 8.94 4.66 6.83
N LYS A 86 8.73 5.96 6.79
CA LYS A 86 9.19 6.86 7.84
C LYS A 86 8.07 7.01 8.85
N ASP A 87 8.33 6.63 10.09
CA ASP A 87 7.36 6.78 11.17
C ASP A 87 7.11 8.25 11.47
N GLU A 88 5.84 8.65 11.50
CA GLU A 88 5.46 10.06 11.69
C GLU A 88 5.80 10.58 13.10
N GLU A 89 5.74 9.70 14.12
CA GLU A 89 5.93 10.09 15.51
C GLU A 89 7.41 10.10 15.90
N SER A 90 8.12 9.03 15.59
CA SER A 90 9.54 8.88 15.97
C SER A 90 10.52 9.46 14.93
N GLY A 91 10.07 9.61 13.68
CA GLY A 91 10.93 9.95 12.55
C GLY A 91 11.85 8.81 12.12
N GLU A 92 11.73 7.61 12.70
CA GLU A 92 12.53 6.44 12.38
C GLU A 92 12.17 5.88 11.01
N LEU A 93 13.19 5.41 10.29
CA LEU A 93 13.00 4.71 9.04
C LEU A 93 12.79 3.21 9.30
N TRP A 94 11.62 2.72 8.97
CA TRP A 94 11.30 1.30 9.05
C TRP A 94 11.68 0.58 7.76
N THR A 95 12.56 -0.38 7.92
CA THR A 95 13.09 -1.29 6.89
C THR A 95 12.87 -2.73 7.35
N SER A 96 13.33 -3.70 6.58
CA SER A 96 13.28 -5.10 7.00
C SER A 96 14.07 -5.39 8.29
N THR A 97 14.98 -4.51 8.69
CA THR A 97 15.79 -4.68 9.91
C THR A 97 15.25 -3.91 11.12
N THR A 98 14.54 -2.83 10.89
CA THR A 98 14.08 -1.90 11.95
C THR A 98 12.57 -1.96 12.20
N THR A 99 11.81 -2.60 11.31
CA THR A 99 10.34 -2.74 11.48
C THR A 99 9.98 -3.40 12.81
N PRO A 100 9.13 -2.78 13.63
CA PRO A 100 8.78 -3.27 14.97
C PRO A 100 7.81 -4.46 14.89
N ILE A 101 8.34 -5.66 14.85
CA ILE A 101 7.55 -6.91 14.91
C ILE A 101 7.36 -7.32 16.35
N HIS A 102 6.13 -7.71 16.69
CA HIS A 102 5.81 -8.18 18.05
C HIS A 102 6.73 -9.32 18.47
N PRO A 103 7.30 -9.32 19.70
CA PRO A 103 8.32 -10.28 20.14
C PRO A 103 7.96 -11.75 19.92
N ARG A 104 6.69 -12.12 20.10
CA ARG A 104 6.21 -13.50 19.86
C ARG A 104 6.35 -13.96 18.40
N LEU A 105 6.29 -13.04 17.45
CA LEU A 105 6.34 -13.33 16.02
C LEU A 105 7.71 -13.03 15.41
N LYS A 106 8.62 -12.47 16.20
CA LYS A 106 9.98 -12.15 15.76
C LYS A 106 10.73 -13.36 15.19
N PRO A 107 10.69 -14.57 15.81
CA PRO A 107 11.34 -15.75 15.23
C PRO A 107 10.80 -16.13 13.84
N LEU A 108 9.49 -16.00 13.63
CA LEU A 108 8.87 -16.25 12.31
C LEU A 108 9.33 -15.21 11.30
N TYR A 109 9.39 -13.96 11.71
CA TYR A 109 9.90 -12.88 10.88
C TYR A 109 11.36 -13.10 10.47
N GLU A 110 12.22 -13.41 11.45
CA GLU A 110 13.65 -13.68 11.23
C GLU A 110 13.86 -14.86 10.28
N TYR A 111 13.06 -15.93 10.41
CA TYR A 111 13.08 -17.06 9.48
C TYR A 111 12.79 -16.61 8.04
N LEU A 112 11.77 -15.77 7.83
CA LEU A 112 11.40 -15.28 6.51
C LEU A 112 12.44 -14.31 5.93
N ALA A 113 12.98 -13.43 6.76
CA ALA A 113 14.04 -12.50 6.36
C ALA A 113 15.34 -13.24 6.01
N PHE A 114 15.77 -14.20 6.83
CA PHE A 114 16.93 -15.04 6.56
C PHE A 114 16.81 -15.80 5.24
N ASN A 115 15.63 -16.33 4.94
CA ASN A 115 15.34 -17.03 3.69
C ASN A 115 15.08 -16.08 2.50
N LYS A 116 15.34 -14.78 2.65
CA LYS A 116 15.13 -13.75 1.61
C LYS A 116 13.70 -13.71 1.07
N ARG A 117 12.72 -14.08 1.91
CA ARG A 117 11.29 -13.96 1.59
C ARG A 117 10.78 -12.53 1.80
N ILE A 118 11.50 -11.76 2.62
CA ILE A 118 11.29 -10.33 2.83
C ILE A 118 12.60 -9.65 2.45
N ALA A 119 12.52 -8.64 1.60
CA ALA A 119 13.67 -7.88 1.13
C ALA A 119 13.30 -6.40 0.96
N ASP A 120 14.22 -5.51 1.26
CA ASP A 120 14.01 -4.07 1.07
C ASP A 120 14.11 -3.67 -0.40
N ILE A 121 13.36 -2.66 -0.77
CA ILE A 121 13.55 -1.89 -1.99
C ILE A 121 14.59 -0.81 -1.68
N HIS A 122 15.67 -0.78 -2.44
CA HIS A 122 16.78 0.16 -2.23
C HIS A 122 16.75 1.36 -3.18
N ASP A 123 16.11 1.20 -4.32
CA ASP A 123 15.97 2.26 -5.34
C ASP A 123 14.65 3.00 -5.13
N TYR A 124 14.68 3.97 -4.23
CA TYR A 124 13.54 4.83 -3.90
C TYR A 124 14.02 6.28 -3.67
N ASP A 125 13.12 7.22 -3.90
CA ASP A 125 13.35 8.63 -3.59
C ASP A 125 13.11 8.90 -2.09
N PRO A 126 14.13 9.32 -1.32
CA PRO A 126 13.97 9.60 0.10
C PRO A 126 12.97 10.74 0.40
N ASP A 127 12.82 11.69 -0.50
CA ASP A 127 11.98 12.87 -0.31
C ASP A 127 10.49 12.50 -0.28
N VAL A 128 10.10 11.44 -1.00
CA VAL A 128 8.70 10.96 -1.00
C VAL A 128 8.33 10.18 0.26
N LEU A 129 9.29 9.77 1.09
CA LEU A 129 9.00 9.03 2.33
C LEU A 129 8.28 9.87 3.40
N SER A 130 8.30 11.17 3.27
CA SER A 130 7.57 12.11 4.13
C SER A 130 6.13 12.35 3.66
N ILE A 131 5.75 11.81 2.49
CA ILE A 131 4.41 11.98 1.92
C ILE A 131 3.47 10.93 2.49
N PHE A 132 2.50 11.38 3.27
CA PHE A 132 1.46 10.54 3.85
C PHE A 132 0.12 10.83 3.18
N SER A 133 -0.48 9.81 2.59
CA SER A 133 -1.77 9.92 1.88
C SER A 133 -2.88 10.51 2.75
N ARG A 134 -2.84 10.30 4.07
CA ARG A 134 -3.78 10.89 5.02
C ARG A 134 -3.63 12.40 5.08
N LYS A 135 -2.39 12.91 5.19
CA LYS A 135 -2.12 14.35 5.21
C LYS A 135 -2.53 15.02 3.90
N ALA A 136 -2.21 14.38 2.77
CA ALA A 136 -2.67 14.87 1.46
C ALA A 136 -4.20 14.96 1.41
N LEU A 137 -4.91 13.93 1.87
CA LEU A 137 -6.38 13.90 1.89
C LEU A 137 -6.97 14.95 2.84
N GLU A 138 -6.37 15.17 4.00
CA GLU A 138 -6.78 16.21 4.96
C GLU A 138 -6.57 17.61 4.37
N SER A 139 -5.43 17.86 3.74
CA SER A 139 -5.15 19.13 3.04
C SER A 139 -6.14 19.39 1.91
N ILE A 140 -6.47 18.37 1.09
CA ILE A 140 -7.52 18.48 0.05
C ILE A 140 -8.86 18.91 0.67
N LYS A 141 -9.28 18.25 1.75
CA LYS A 141 -10.57 18.51 2.39
C LYS A 141 -10.64 19.86 3.10
N SER A 142 -9.53 20.34 3.63
CA SER A 142 -9.44 21.64 4.29
C SER A 142 -9.29 22.81 3.31
N GLY A 143 -9.10 22.53 1.99
CA GLY A 143 -8.86 23.57 0.99
C GLY A 143 -7.44 24.12 1.00
N GLY A 144 -6.49 23.43 1.65
CA GLY A 144 -5.07 23.75 1.56
C GLY A 144 -4.50 23.49 0.17
N GLU A 145 -3.28 23.92 -0.10
CA GLU A 145 -2.59 23.71 -1.36
C GLU A 145 -1.37 22.77 -1.22
N GLU A 146 -0.97 22.41 0.00
CA GLU A 146 0.23 21.62 0.28
C GLU A 146 0.15 20.22 -0.34
N TRP A 147 -1.07 19.68 -0.51
CA TRP A 147 -1.27 18.38 -1.12
C TRP A 147 -0.82 18.31 -2.60
N ILE A 148 -0.68 19.46 -3.29
CA ILE A 148 -0.26 19.51 -4.69
C ILE A 148 1.17 18.96 -4.83
N GLU A 149 2.04 19.24 -3.86
CA GLU A 149 3.40 18.71 -3.83
C GLU A 149 3.48 17.25 -3.33
N MET A 150 2.37 16.74 -2.77
CA MET A 150 2.28 15.36 -2.25
C MET A 150 1.78 14.36 -3.28
N VAL A 151 1.46 14.80 -4.48
CA VAL A 151 0.92 13.94 -5.56
C VAL A 151 1.75 14.15 -6.84
N PRO A 152 1.79 13.13 -7.74
CA PRO A 152 2.45 13.31 -9.04
C PRO A 152 1.82 14.45 -9.86
N ASP A 153 2.63 15.15 -10.65
CA ASP A 153 2.30 16.38 -11.40
C ASP A 153 0.97 16.40 -12.17
N PHE A 154 0.48 15.25 -12.58
CA PHE A 154 -0.78 15.14 -13.31
C PHE A 154 -2.00 14.84 -12.42
N VAL A 155 -1.77 14.36 -11.19
CA VAL A 155 -2.84 13.92 -10.28
C VAL A 155 -3.57 15.11 -9.69
N ASP A 156 -2.89 16.19 -9.42
CA ASP A 156 -3.48 17.44 -8.91
C ASP A 156 -4.55 17.97 -9.88
N ARG A 157 -4.25 17.98 -11.18
CA ARG A 157 -5.17 18.39 -12.23
C ARG A 157 -6.42 17.52 -12.24
N ILE A 158 -6.24 16.19 -12.13
CA ILE A 158 -7.35 15.24 -12.12
C ILE A 158 -8.27 15.46 -10.92
N ILE A 159 -7.70 15.69 -9.74
CA ILE A 159 -8.45 15.96 -8.51
C ILE A 159 -9.26 17.25 -8.68
N LYS A 160 -8.66 18.31 -9.22
CA LYS A 160 -9.31 19.60 -9.44
C LYS A 160 -10.43 19.52 -10.49
N GLU A 161 -10.16 18.90 -11.64
CA GLU A 161 -11.11 18.81 -12.76
C GLU A 161 -12.34 17.94 -12.43
N ASN A 162 -12.16 16.88 -11.63
CA ASN A 162 -13.23 15.94 -11.30
C ASN A 162 -13.79 16.12 -9.89
N CYS A 163 -13.39 17.16 -9.17
CA CYS A 163 -13.83 17.45 -7.80
C CYS A 163 -13.71 16.23 -6.88
N LEU A 164 -12.56 15.53 -6.92
CA LEU A 164 -12.37 14.29 -6.17
C LEU A 164 -12.01 14.56 -4.70
N PHE A 165 -12.24 13.56 -3.85
CA PHE A 165 -11.86 13.55 -2.43
C PHE A 165 -12.42 14.69 -1.59
N GLY A 166 -13.49 15.34 -2.05
CA GLY A 166 -14.08 16.50 -1.38
C GLY A 166 -13.39 17.83 -1.73
N PHE A 167 -12.56 17.84 -2.76
CA PHE A 167 -12.01 19.09 -3.31
C PHE A 167 -13.19 19.94 -3.84
N CYS A 168 -13.50 21.02 -3.14
CA CYS A 168 -14.44 22.04 -3.59
C CYS A 168 -13.61 23.16 -4.21
N GLY A 169 -13.37 23.09 -5.52
CA GLY A 169 -12.74 24.21 -6.23
C GLY A 169 -13.51 25.50 -5.93
N VAL A 170 -12.79 26.61 -5.80
CA VAL A 170 -13.39 27.95 -5.70
C VAL A 170 -14.47 28.04 -6.77
N SER A 171 -15.70 28.24 -6.32
CA SER A 171 -16.91 28.32 -7.15
C SER A 171 -16.64 29.03 -8.45
N LYS A 172 -16.95 28.39 -9.59
CA LYS A 172 -17.02 29.08 -10.88
C LYS A 172 -17.90 30.32 -10.70
N PRO A 173 -17.46 31.49 -11.15
CA PRO A 173 -18.32 32.67 -11.15
C PRO A 173 -19.59 32.30 -11.91
N GLU A 174 -20.76 32.52 -11.26
CA GLU A 174 -22.07 32.40 -11.87
C GLU A 174 -22.04 33.14 -13.23
N LYS A 175 -22.35 32.43 -14.28
CA LYS A 175 -22.66 33.05 -15.55
C LYS A 175 -23.97 33.79 -15.36
N THR A 176 -23.90 35.06 -15.03
CA THR A 176 -25.02 35.99 -15.17
C THR A 176 -25.47 35.99 -16.64
N HIS A 177 -26.71 35.63 -16.82
CA HIS A 177 -27.43 35.75 -18.10
C HIS A 177 -27.61 37.21 -18.48
#